data_1dee6e01a6f6cfceb68e674e1f6ebfc6
#
_entry.id   1dee6e01a6f6cfceb68e674e1f6ebfc6
#
_cell.length_a   1.000
_cell.length_b   1.000
_cell.length_c   1.000
_cell.angle_alpha   90.00
_cell.angle_beta   90.00
_cell.angle_gamma   90.00
#
_symmetry.space_group_name_H-M   'P 1'
#
loop_
_entity.id
_entity.type
_entity.pdbx_description
1 polymer ?
#
loop_
_entity_poly.entity_id
_entity_poly.type
_entity_poly.pdbx_seq_one_letter_code
_entity_poly.pdbx_strand_id
1 'polypeptide(L)'
;MYIKMRNLLLIAVAAMMATMTLISCSKDDDDIAVVPKPEEQVVLNCAKPEYLKVGDKVAMISPSYFTPIETIEKAADVIRSWGFEPVIGPNVNKVLDGKIGGTVEERVSDIRWALSDPSIKAILCNRGGYGTIQLIDQLHSTK
;
A
#
# COMPACT_ATOMS: atom_id res chain seq x y z
N MET A 1 -15.90 -36.25 53.14
CA MET A 1 -14.49 -35.82 53.06
C MET A 1 -14.09 -35.29 51.66
N TYR A 2 -14.75 -35.72 50.59
CA TYR A 2 -14.46 -35.35 49.24
C TYR A 2 -14.79 -33.86 48.84
N ILE A 3 -15.83 -33.27 49.43
CA ILE A 3 -16.29 -31.90 49.13
C ILE A 3 -15.31 -30.85 49.68
N LYS A 4 -14.63 -31.09 50.77
CA LYS A 4 -13.65 -30.15 51.36
C LYS A 4 -12.37 -30.02 50.50
N MET A 5 -11.92 -31.12 49.87
CA MET A 5 -10.73 -31.10 48.99
C MET A 5 -10.99 -30.35 47.66
N ARG A 6 -12.21 -30.48 47.13
CA ARG A 6 -12.57 -29.80 45.87
C ARG A 6 -12.62 -28.29 46.02
N ASN A 7 -13.11 -27.80 47.13
CA ASN A 7 -13.14 -26.36 47.42
C ASN A 7 -11.73 -25.79 47.70
N LEU A 8 -10.86 -26.56 48.33
CA LEU A 8 -9.46 -26.17 48.55
C LEU A 8 -8.68 -26.05 47.23
N LEU A 9 -8.93 -26.98 46.29
CA LEU A 9 -8.31 -26.96 44.95
C LEU A 9 -8.77 -25.75 44.12
N LEU A 10 -10.05 -25.39 44.20
CA LEU A 10 -10.59 -24.21 43.50
C LEU A 10 -10.04 -22.89 44.06
N ILE A 11 -9.81 -22.80 45.36
CA ILE A 11 -9.20 -21.63 45.99
C ILE A 11 -7.72 -21.51 45.59
N ALA A 12 -6.99 -22.61 45.51
CA ALA A 12 -5.60 -22.63 45.09
C ALA A 12 -5.44 -22.22 43.60
N VAL A 13 -6.33 -22.65 42.71
CA VAL A 13 -6.34 -22.26 41.31
C VAL A 13 -6.70 -20.79 41.13
N ALA A 14 -7.67 -20.27 41.89
CA ALA A 14 -8.04 -18.86 41.85
C ALA A 14 -6.92 -17.95 42.40
N ALA A 15 -6.20 -18.37 43.44
CA ALA A 15 -5.03 -17.65 43.96
C ALA A 15 -3.85 -17.64 42.94
N MET A 16 -3.66 -18.71 42.18
CA MET A 16 -2.60 -18.82 41.19
C MET A 16 -2.88 -17.97 39.95
N MET A 17 -4.15 -17.77 39.56
CA MET A 17 -4.54 -16.86 38.48
C MET A 17 -4.43 -15.37 38.89
N ALA A 18 -4.63 -15.04 40.17
CA ALA A 18 -4.51 -13.67 40.66
C ALA A 18 -3.05 -13.16 40.73
N THR A 19 -2.07 -14.05 40.76
CA THR A 19 -0.65 -13.69 40.80
C THR A 19 -0.03 -13.50 39.42
N MET A 20 -0.69 -13.94 38.35
CA MET A 20 -0.18 -13.75 36.95
C MET A 20 -0.55 -12.38 36.34
N THR A 21 -1.40 -11.60 36.96
CA THR A 21 -1.82 -10.29 36.41
C THR A 21 -0.98 -9.09 36.86
N LEU A 22 0.05 -9.28 37.71
CA LEU A 22 0.88 -8.19 38.19
C LEU A 22 2.32 -8.16 37.65
N ILE A 23 2.62 -8.96 36.62
CA ILE A 23 3.92 -8.87 35.92
C ILE A 23 3.68 -8.33 34.51
N SER A 24 3.15 -7.12 34.44
CA SER A 24 3.21 -6.33 33.20
C SER A 24 3.25 -4.86 33.60
N CYS A 25 4.43 -4.38 33.71
CA CYS A 25 4.97 -3.01 33.62
C CYS A 25 6.03 -2.80 34.72
N SER A 26 7.21 -3.39 34.52
CA SER A 26 8.41 -2.73 35.04
C SER A 26 8.68 -1.57 34.09
N LYS A 27 8.51 -0.37 34.58
CA LYS A 27 9.13 0.82 34.02
C LYS A 27 10.64 0.66 34.24
N ASP A 28 11.32 0.22 33.22
CA ASP A 28 12.74 0.53 33.06
C ASP A 28 12.77 1.92 32.39
N ASP A 29 12.89 2.94 33.23
CA ASP A 29 13.29 4.29 32.84
C ASP A 29 14.78 4.24 32.50
N ASP A 30 15.15 3.71 31.34
CA ASP A 30 16.48 3.93 30.78
C ASP A 30 16.40 3.88 29.26
N ASP A 31 16.68 5.03 28.63
CA ASP A 31 17.00 5.20 27.22
C ASP A 31 15.93 4.87 26.19
N ILE A 32 14.73 5.44 26.33
CA ILE A 32 13.91 5.72 25.16
C ILE A 32 14.67 6.80 24.38
N ALA A 33 15.38 6.36 23.33
CA ALA A 33 15.89 7.26 22.30
C ALA A 33 14.77 8.25 21.98
N VAL A 34 15.01 9.51 22.26
CA VAL A 34 14.09 10.61 21.96
C VAL A 34 13.72 10.46 20.49
N VAL A 35 12.50 9.97 20.24
CA VAL A 35 11.94 10.02 18.90
C VAL A 35 12.02 11.48 18.51
N PRO A 36 12.79 11.85 17.47
CA PRO A 36 12.91 13.24 17.09
C PRO A 36 11.48 13.77 16.90
N LYS A 37 11.21 14.90 17.58
CA LYS A 37 9.98 15.66 17.40
C LYS A 37 9.66 15.69 15.91
N PRO A 38 8.43 15.35 15.47
CA PRO A 38 8.07 15.41 14.08
C PRO A 38 8.50 16.77 13.55
N GLU A 39 9.47 16.77 12.63
CA GLU A 39 9.86 17.97 11.94
C GLU A 39 8.62 18.60 11.36
N GLU A 40 8.58 19.92 11.44
CA GLU A 40 7.59 20.85 10.95
C GLU A 40 6.83 20.26 9.75
N GLN A 41 5.54 19.97 9.95
CA GLN A 41 4.71 19.39 8.89
C GLN A 41 4.79 20.34 7.70
N VAL A 42 5.53 19.94 6.69
CA VAL A 42 5.48 20.62 5.39
C VAL A 42 4.03 20.52 4.93
N VAL A 43 3.29 21.60 5.15
CA VAL A 43 1.94 21.73 4.60
C VAL A 43 2.11 21.82 3.09
N LEU A 44 2.10 20.65 2.45
CA LEU A 44 2.03 20.58 1.00
C LEU A 44 0.70 21.20 0.61
N ASN A 45 0.76 22.41 0.05
CA ASN A 45 -0.40 23.08 -0.52
C ASN A 45 -0.80 22.36 -1.83
N CYS A 46 -1.27 21.12 -1.68
CA CYS A 46 -1.70 20.30 -2.81
C CYS A 46 -3.07 20.77 -3.27
N ALA A 47 -3.16 21.19 -4.52
CA ALA A 47 -4.44 21.47 -5.14
C ALA A 47 -5.27 20.18 -5.20
N LYS A 48 -6.53 20.26 -4.78
CA LYS A 48 -7.47 19.15 -4.94
C LYS A 48 -7.72 18.91 -6.43
N PRO A 49 -7.52 17.70 -6.95
CA PRO A 49 -7.80 17.41 -8.36
C PRO A 49 -9.29 17.55 -8.66
N GLU A 50 -9.63 17.88 -9.90
CA GLU A 50 -11.00 17.86 -10.38
C GLU A 50 -11.55 16.43 -10.38
N TYR A 51 -12.87 16.31 -10.25
CA TYR A 51 -13.54 15.01 -10.42
C TYR A 51 -13.50 14.60 -11.89
N LEU A 52 -13.39 13.30 -12.11
CA LEU A 52 -13.44 12.72 -13.44
C LEU A 52 -14.81 12.94 -14.08
N LYS A 53 -14.80 13.20 -15.39
CA LYS A 53 -16.00 13.39 -16.23
C LYS A 53 -16.08 12.26 -17.25
N VAL A 54 -17.27 11.95 -17.70
CA VAL A 54 -17.49 10.97 -18.78
C VAL A 54 -16.62 11.34 -19.99
N GLY A 55 -15.89 10.36 -20.52
CA GLY A 55 -14.95 10.53 -21.61
C GLY A 55 -13.51 10.86 -21.18
N ASP A 56 -13.25 11.09 -19.88
CA ASP A 56 -11.89 11.33 -19.39
C ASP A 56 -11.02 10.09 -19.55
N LYS A 57 -9.75 10.33 -19.91
CA LYS A 57 -8.76 9.26 -20.06
C LYS A 57 -8.20 8.80 -18.72
N VAL A 58 -8.17 7.49 -18.55
CA VAL A 58 -7.59 6.81 -17.38
C VAL A 58 -6.43 5.94 -17.85
N ALA A 59 -5.20 6.32 -17.50
CA ALA A 59 -4.03 5.50 -17.79
C ALA A 59 -4.00 4.26 -16.89
N MET A 60 -3.75 3.11 -17.47
CA MET A 60 -3.58 1.84 -16.77
C MET A 60 -2.12 1.42 -16.83
N ILE A 61 -1.43 1.36 -15.68
CA ILE A 61 0.00 1.05 -15.60
C ILE A 61 0.27 -0.07 -14.60
N SER A 62 1.42 -0.73 -14.71
CA SER A 62 1.86 -1.82 -13.82
C SER A 62 3.16 -1.44 -13.07
N PRO A 63 3.11 -0.53 -12.09
CA PRO A 63 4.31 0.00 -11.44
C PRO A 63 4.97 -1.00 -10.47
N SER A 64 4.32 -2.12 -10.19
CA SER A 64 4.80 -3.13 -9.25
C SER A 64 4.77 -4.53 -9.87
N TYR A 65 3.80 -5.35 -9.50
CA TYR A 65 3.72 -6.71 -10.01
C TYR A 65 3.11 -6.76 -11.40
N PHE A 66 3.57 -7.76 -12.18
CA PHE A 66 3.02 -8.12 -13.47
C PHE A 66 1.53 -8.48 -13.36
N THR A 67 0.76 -8.05 -14.34
CA THR A 67 -0.64 -8.43 -14.51
C THR A 67 -0.82 -8.92 -15.94
N PRO A 68 -1.40 -10.13 -16.16
CA PRO A 68 -1.67 -10.64 -17.49
C PRO A 68 -2.53 -9.67 -18.29
N ILE A 69 -2.24 -9.53 -19.59
CA ILE A 69 -2.92 -8.56 -20.44
C ILE A 69 -4.44 -8.80 -20.50
N GLU A 70 -4.88 -10.04 -20.47
CA GLU A 70 -6.31 -10.41 -20.48
C GLU A 70 -7.03 -9.89 -19.22
N THR A 71 -6.32 -9.79 -18.09
CA THR A 71 -6.86 -9.23 -16.85
C THR A 71 -6.95 -7.70 -16.96
N ILE A 72 -5.95 -7.07 -17.57
CA ILE A 72 -5.92 -5.63 -17.81
C ILE A 72 -7.04 -5.23 -18.77
N GLU A 73 -7.26 -6.00 -19.85
CA GLU A 73 -8.36 -5.76 -20.80
C GLU A 73 -9.74 -5.86 -20.15
N LYS A 74 -9.95 -6.87 -19.29
CA LYS A 74 -11.20 -6.97 -18.51
C LYS A 74 -11.39 -5.78 -17.58
N ALA A 75 -10.33 -5.30 -16.94
CA ALA A 75 -10.40 -4.10 -16.13
C ALA A 75 -10.66 -2.85 -16.98
N ALA A 76 -10.10 -2.78 -18.17
CA ALA A 76 -10.38 -1.70 -19.12
C ALA A 76 -11.86 -1.68 -19.55
N ASP A 77 -12.50 -2.86 -19.74
CA ASP A 77 -13.92 -2.95 -20.04
C ASP A 77 -14.77 -2.40 -18.89
N VAL A 78 -14.37 -2.64 -17.64
CA VAL A 78 -15.05 -2.04 -16.48
C VAL A 78 -14.92 -0.52 -16.49
N ILE A 79 -13.72 0.02 -16.77
CA ILE A 79 -13.50 1.47 -16.88
C ILE A 79 -14.38 2.07 -17.99
N ARG A 80 -14.48 1.42 -19.14
CA ARG A 80 -15.40 1.83 -20.23
C ARG A 80 -16.87 1.82 -19.78
N SER A 81 -17.27 0.82 -19.00
CA SER A 81 -18.65 0.75 -18.47
C SER A 81 -18.99 1.90 -17.53
N TRP A 82 -18.00 2.51 -16.89
CA TRP A 82 -18.15 3.72 -16.08
C TRP A 82 -18.17 5.02 -16.90
N GLY A 83 -17.99 4.90 -18.22
CA GLY A 83 -18.00 6.04 -19.14
C GLY A 83 -16.62 6.72 -19.33
N PHE A 84 -15.52 6.10 -18.89
CA PHE A 84 -14.17 6.61 -19.07
C PHE A 84 -13.47 5.92 -20.25
N GLU A 85 -12.38 6.55 -20.73
CA GLU A 85 -11.51 6.00 -21.79
C GLU A 85 -10.25 5.40 -21.17
N PRO A 86 -10.11 4.05 -21.07
CA PRO A 86 -8.89 3.43 -20.59
C PRO A 86 -7.78 3.53 -21.63
N VAL A 87 -6.59 3.95 -21.20
CA VAL A 87 -5.37 4.00 -22.02
C VAL A 87 -4.33 3.11 -21.38
N ILE A 88 -4.01 2.01 -22.05
CA ILE A 88 -3.08 1.00 -21.52
C ILE A 88 -1.65 1.49 -21.72
N GLY A 89 -0.86 1.50 -20.66
CA GLY A 89 0.55 1.89 -20.70
C GLY A 89 1.40 0.97 -21.57
N PRO A 90 2.44 1.49 -22.24
CA PRO A 90 3.21 0.74 -23.23
C PRO A 90 3.97 -0.47 -22.65
N ASN A 91 4.31 -0.46 -21.37
CA ASN A 91 5.12 -1.52 -20.75
C ASN A 91 4.33 -2.44 -19.80
N VAL A 92 3.00 -2.32 -19.70
CA VAL A 92 2.18 -3.06 -18.71
C VAL A 92 2.26 -4.58 -18.83
N ASN A 93 2.56 -5.11 -20.02
CA ASN A 93 2.67 -6.55 -20.26
C ASN A 93 4.11 -7.08 -20.14
N LYS A 94 5.06 -6.24 -19.76
CA LYS A 94 6.44 -6.66 -19.46
C LYS A 94 6.47 -7.43 -18.14
N VAL A 95 7.38 -8.39 -18.08
CA VAL A 95 7.58 -9.20 -16.87
C VAL A 95 9.07 -9.38 -16.61
N LEU A 96 9.47 -9.18 -15.36
CA LEU A 96 10.81 -9.46 -14.84
C LEU A 96 10.70 -10.51 -13.74
N ASP A 97 11.54 -11.55 -13.80
CA ASP A 97 11.60 -12.66 -12.82
C ASP A 97 10.23 -13.33 -12.56
N GLY A 98 9.34 -13.33 -13.56
CA GLY A 98 8.01 -13.94 -13.48
C GLY A 98 7.04 -13.27 -12.52
N LYS A 99 7.39 -12.13 -11.90
CA LYS A 99 6.59 -11.47 -10.86
C LYS A 99 6.42 -9.96 -11.06
N ILE A 100 7.50 -9.26 -11.39
CA ILE A 100 7.51 -7.79 -11.47
C ILE A 100 7.14 -7.35 -12.89
N GLY A 101 6.45 -6.24 -13.00
CA GLY A 101 5.96 -5.69 -14.27
C GLY A 101 7.04 -4.99 -15.10
N GLY A 102 8.10 -5.71 -15.49
CA GLY A 102 9.22 -5.16 -16.26
C GLY A 102 10.33 -4.54 -15.39
N THR A 103 11.32 -3.95 -16.03
CA THR A 103 12.45 -3.29 -15.36
C THR A 103 12.01 -2.01 -14.63
N VAL A 104 12.90 -1.47 -13.80
CA VAL A 104 12.65 -0.18 -13.11
C VAL A 104 12.42 0.93 -14.13
N GLU A 105 13.25 0.98 -15.17
CA GLU A 105 13.21 1.97 -16.26
C GLU A 105 11.88 1.92 -17.02
N GLU A 106 11.42 0.72 -17.41
CA GLU A 106 10.15 0.52 -18.11
C GLU A 106 8.96 1.02 -17.26
N ARG A 107 8.93 0.68 -15.97
CA ARG A 107 7.87 1.10 -15.06
C ARG A 107 7.88 2.61 -14.77
N VAL A 108 9.08 3.20 -14.61
CA VAL A 108 9.26 4.66 -14.47
C VAL A 108 8.82 5.38 -15.73
N SER A 109 9.15 4.82 -16.91
CA SER A 109 8.73 5.35 -18.21
C SER A 109 7.19 5.44 -18.31
N ASP A 110 6.47 4.39 -17.90
CA ASP A 110 4.99 4.40 -17.90
C ASP A 110 4.41 5.46 -16.96
N ILE A 111 5.00 5.61 -15.76
CA ILE A 111 4.56 6.66 -14.83
C ILE A 111 4.79 8.06 -15.42
N ARG A 112 5.99 8.30 -15.97
CA ARG A 112 6.32 9.59 -16.58
C ARG A 112 5.44 9.90 -17.78
N TRP A 113 5.19 8.91 -18.62
CA TRP A 113 4.27 9.05 -19.74
C TRP A 113 2.87 9.45 -19.26
N ALA A 114 2.33 8.74 -18.27
CA ALA A 114 1.00 9.02 -17.76
C ALA A 114 0.89 10.40 -17.08
N LEU A 115 1.94 10.85 -16.40
CA LEU A 115 1.98 12.17 -15.74
C LEU A 115 2.23 13.32 -16.70
N SER A 116 2.92 13.10 -17.81
CA SER A 116 3.27 14.14 -18.79
C SER A 116 2.18 14.39 -19.85
N ASP A 117 1.26 13.46 -20.03
CA ASP A 117 0.16 13.60 -21.00
C ASP A 117 -1.02 14.35 -20.35
N PRO A 118 -1.29 15.61 -20.74
CA PRO A 118 -2.36 16.43 -20.14
C PRO A 118 -3.76 15.89 -20.43
N SER A 119 -3.91 14.98 -21.40
CA SER A 119 -5.19 14.35 -21.71
C SER A 119 -5.55 13.24 -20.72
N ILE A 120 -4.56 12.70 -20.01
CA ILE A 120 -4.77 11.70 -18.95
C ILE A 120 -5.23 12.42 -17.67
N LYS A 121 -6.38 12.02 -17.14
CA LYS A 121 -6.99 12.66 -15.96
C LYS A 121 -6.85 11.82 -14.69
N ALA A 122 -6.58 10.52 -14.83
CA ALA A 122 -6.33 9.63 -13.71
C ALA A 122 -5.35 8.52 -14.11
N ILE A 123 -4.69 7.95 -13.11
CA ILE A 123 -3.81 6.80 -13.26
C ILE A 123 -4.34 5.67 -12.39
N LEU A 124 -4.60 4.52 -12.99
CA LEU A 124 -4.96 3.28 -12.32
C LEU A 124 -3.75 2.32 -12.34
N CYS A 125 -3.30 1.92 -11.17
CA CYS A 125 -2.31 0.86 -11.03
C CYS A 125 -3.01 -0.49 -11.13
N ASN A 126 -2.66 -1.30 -12.14
CA ASN A 126 -3.29 -2.60 -12.39
C ASN A 126 -3.15 -3.56 -11.21
N ARG A 127 -2.01 -3.49 -10.51
CA ARG A 127 -1.74 -4.32 -9.34
C ARG A 127 -0.76 -3.62 -8.40
N GLY A 128 -0.97 -3.80 -7.10
CA GLY A 128 -0.02 -3.43 -6.06
C GLY A 128 1.14 -4.42 -5.94
N GLY A 129 1.99 -4.17 -4.95
CA GLY A 129 3.10 -5.04 -4.59
C GLY A 129 4.36 -4.26 -4.21
N TYR A 130 5.43 -4.99 -3.93
CA TYR A 130 6.69 -4.45 -3.43
C TYR A 130 7.45 -3.57 -4.46
N GLY A 131 7.30 -3.83 -5.76
CA GLY A 131 8.14 -3.21 -6.80
C GLY A 131 8.07 -1.69 -6.90
N THR A 132 7.01 -1.05 -6.45
CA THR A 132 6.82 0.41 -6.58
C THR A 132 7.85 1.20 -5.77
N ILE A 133 8.32 0.71 -4.63
CA ILE A 133 9.33 1.40 -3.82
C ILE A 133 10.66 1.62 -4.57
N GLN A 134 10.98 0.73 -5.51
CA GLN A 134 12.20 0.80 -6.31
C GLN A 134 12.20 1.97 -7.31
N LEU A 135 11.04 2.60 -7.54
CA LEU A 135 10.87 3.65 -8.54
C LEU A 135 11.11 5.05 -7.97
N ILE A 136 11.05 5.20 -6.63
CA ILE A 136 11.02 6.50 -5.95
C ILE A 136 12.25 7.34 -6.30
N ASP A 137 13.44 6.76 -6.22
CA ASP A 137 14.69 7.49 -6.47
C ASP A 137 14.77 8.02 -7.91
N GLN A 138 14.28 7.25 -8.89
CA GLN A 138 14.28 7.68 -10.28
C GLN A 138 13.18 8.72 -10.58
N LEU A 139 12.07 8.69 -9.85
CA LEU A 139 11.02 9.70 -9.99
C LEU A 139 11.41 11.04 -9.38
N HIS A 140 12.19 11.03 -8.27
CA HIS A 140 12.69 12.24 -7.62
C HIS A 140 13.78 12.97 -8.41
N SER A 141 14.55 12.29 -9.22
CA SER A 141 15.69 12.87 -9.94
C SER A 141 15.31 13.74 -11.16
N THR A 142 14.03 13.96 -11.40
CA THR A 142 13.55 14.79 -12.52
C THR A 142 13.12 16.17 -11.97
N LYS A 143 14.12 17.04 -11.76
CA LYS A 143 13.91 18.50 -11.64
C LYS A 143 14.22 19.16 -12.95
#